data_ce06ae0aff88d11a614088f18562b974
#
_entry.id   ce06ae0aff88d11a614088f18562b974
#
_cell.length_a   1.000
_cell.length_b   1.000
_cell.length_c   1.000
_cell.angle_alpha   90.00
_cell.angle_beta   90.00
_cell.angle_gamma   90.00
#
_symmetry.space_group_name_H-M   'P 1'
#
loop_
_entity.id
_entity.type
_entity.pdbx_description
1 polymer ?
#
loop_
_entity_poly.entity_id
_entity_poly.type
_entity_poly.pdbx_seq_one_letter_code
_entity_poly.pdbx_strand_id
1 'polypeptide(L)'
;MKILVLTQSGPTGLNQQVALACKHISEEVKGSGIVEIKIDNASSIAPSSIDRYSHVIMIAPEWNGSFPHTFKSLIDGSGYPSAFKKKKVLLVGTSATDFGNIMGITHLQHILQWVGAFVDSKRICIPRIQELVDPIDGFRDVEDRLYKAIKKFLQ
;
A
#
# COMPACT_ATOMS: atom_id res chain seq x y z
N MET A 1 -10.17 14.68 2.80
CA MET A 1 -8.99 13.78 2.81
C MET A 1 -8.70 13.32 1.39
N LYS A 2 -7.43 13.25 0.98
CA LYS A 2 -7.02 12.69 -0.31
C LYS A 2 -6.14 11.47 -0.07
N ILE A 3 -6.49 10.35 -0.66
CA ILE A 3 -5.86 9.05 -0.45
C ILE A 3 -5.25 8.55 -1.76
N LEU A 4 -4.00 8.12 -1.72
CA LEU A 4 -3.34 7.39 -2.80
C LEU A 4 -3.21 5.92 -2.40
N VAL A 5 -3.72 5.04 -3.23
CA VAL A 5 -3.42 3.61 -3.15
C VAL A 5 -2.35 3.31 -4.18
N LEU A 6 -1.15 3.02 -3.72
CA LEU A 6 0.02 2.81 -4.55
C LEU A 6 0.36 1.33 -4.61
N THR A 7 0.42 0.77 -5.80
CA THR A 7 0.74 -0.63 -6.01
C THR A 7 1.83 -0.81 -7.06
N GLN A 8 2.39 -2.00 -7.12
CA GLN A 8 3.20 -2.46 -8.24
C GLN A 8 2.47 -3.63 -8.90
N SER A 9 2.22 -3.51 -10.18
CA SER A 9 1.61 -4.60 -10.96
C SER A 9 2.52 -5.82 -10.97
N GLY A 10 1.99 -6.95 -10.55
CA GLY A 10 2.60 -8.26 -10.76
C GLY A 10 2.00 -8.96 -12.00
N PRO A 11 2.60 -10.07 -12.45
CA PRO A 11 2.15 -10.79 -13.64
C PRO A 11 0.71 -11.35 -13.52
N THR A 12 0.18 -11.47 -12.32
CA THR A 12 -1.12 -12.08 -12.04
C THR A 12 -2.26 -11.08 -11.84
N GLY A 13 -1.98 -9.78 -11.76
CA GLY A 13 -2.99 -8.76 -11.45
C GLY A 13 -3.54 -8.78 -10.01
N LEU A 14 -3.11 -9.71 -9.15
CA LEU A 14 -3.64 -9.89 -7.79
C LEU A 14 -3.38 -8.67 -6.89
N ASN A 15 -2.24 -8.00 -7.04
CA ASN A 15 -1.97 -6.77 -6.30
C ASN A 15 -2.95 -5.65 -6.66
N GLN A 16 -3.44 -5.63 -7.90
CA GLN A 16 -4.48 -4.70 -8.31
C GLN A 16 -5.83 -5.01 -7.64
N GLN A 17 -6.16 -6.28 -7.41
CA GLN A 17 -7.36 -6.66 -6.66
C GLN A 17 -7.26 -6.20 -5.20
N VAL A 18 -6.10 -6.36 -4.55
CA VAL A 18 -5.86 -5.82 -3.20
C VAL A 18 -5.99 -4.29 -3.19
N ALA A 19 -5.50 -3.61 -4.22
CA ALA A 19 -5.63 -2.15 -4.34
C ALA A 19 -7.09 -1.71 -4.49
N LEU A 20 -7.88 -2.44 -5.27
CA LEU A 20 -9.33 -2.20 -5.40
C LEU A 20 -10.05 -2.41 -4.07
N ALA A 21 -9.76 -3.48 -3.34
CA ALA A 21 -10.31 -3.73 -2.00
C ALA A 21 -9.95 -2.57 -1.04
N CYS A 22 -8.70 -2.13 -1.01
CA CYS A 22 -8.28 -0.99 -0.19
C CYS A 22 -9.05 0.29 -0.54
N LYS A 23 -9.29 0.53 -1.83
CA LYS A 23 -10.09 1.68 -2.29
C LYS A 23 -11.52 1.56 -1.78
N HIS A 24 -12.21 0.45 -2.04
CA HIS A 24 -13.61 0.25 -1.62
C HIS A 24 -13.79 0.35 -0.11
N ILE A 25 -12.90 -0.28 0.67
CA ILE A 25 -12.92 -0.18 2.13
C ILE A 25 -12.73 1.26 2.59
N SER A 26 -11.83 2.01 1.96
CA SER A 26 -11.60 3.42 2.32
C SER A 26 -12.83 4.28 2.04
N GLU A 27 -13.50 4.04 0.92
CA GLU A 27 -14.76 4.70 0.56
C GLU A 27 -15.88 4.37 1.55
N GLU A 28 -16.01 3.12 1.95
CA GLU A 28 -17.00 2.67 2.94
C GLU A 28 -16.75 3.32 4.31
N VAL A 29 -15.48 3.29 4.77
CA VAL A 29 -15.11 3.79 6.11
C VAL A 29 -15.29 5.29 6.25
N LYS A 30 -15.02 6.07 5.21
CA LYS A 30 -15.00 7.54 5.26
C LYS A 30 -16.15 8.22 4.54
N GLY A 31 -16.84 7.54 3.62
CA GLY A 31 -17.94 8.14 2.88
C GLY A 31 -17.57 9.52 2.30
N SER A 32 -18.38 10.52 2.59
CA SER A 32 -18.19 11.91 2.13
C SER A 32 -16.93 12.60 2.68
N GLY A 33 -16.23 12.01 3.63
CA GLY A 33 -14.94 12.52 4.14
C GLY A 33 -13.75 12.36 3.17
N ILE A 34 -13.92 11.60 2.08
CA ILE A 34 -12.92 11.46 1.02
C ILE A 34 -13.22 12.45 -0.09
N VAL A 35 -12.26 13.32 -0.38
CA VAL A 35 -12.31 14.26 -1.51
C VAL A 35 -11.81 13.59 -2.79
N GLU A 36 -10.79 12.74 -2.67
CA GLU A 36 -10.18 12.02 -3.79
C GLU A 36 -9.55 10.73 -3.28
N ILE A 37 -9.78 9.63 -3.98
CA ILE A 37 -9.02 8.40 -3.83
C ILE A 37 -8.59 7.89 -5.19
N LYS A 38 -7.28 7.68 -5.37
CA LYS A 38 -6.68 7.24 -6.63
C LYS A 38 -5.88 5.97 -6.41
N ILE A 39 -6.00 5.02 -7.34
CA ILE A 39 -5.07 3.90 -7.47
C ILE A 39 -4.06 4.26 -8.55
N ASP A 40 -2.78 4.09 -8.26
CA ASP A 40 -1.69 4.33 -9.21
C ASP A 40 -0.59 3.27 -9.07
N ASN A 41 0.27 3.19 -10.08
CA ASN A 41 1.38 2.25 -10.11
C ASN A 41 2.69 2.96 -9.75
N ALA A 42 3.47 2.34 -8.86
CA ALA A 42 4.75 2.89 -8.41
C ALA A 42 5.77 3.11 -9.54
N SER A 43 5.65 2.35 -10.65
CA SER A 43 6.54 2.48 -11.79
C SER A 43 6.19 3.63 -12.76
N SER A 44 4.98 4.18 -12.65
CA SER A 44 4.47 5.16 -13.62
C SER A 44 4.02 6.49 -13.00
N ILE A 45 3.78 6.51 -11.69
CA ILE A 45 3.37 7.75 -11.02
C ILE A 45 4.52 8.76 -10.98
N ALA A 46 4.21 10.02 -11.32
CA ALA A 46 5.18 11.09 -11.12
C ALA A 46 5.43 11.33 -9.62
N PRO A 47 6.69 11.33 -9.13
CA PRO A 47 6.99 11.51 -7.70
C PRO A 47 6.36 12.76 -7.09
N SER A 48 6.33 13.88 -7.83
CA SER A 48 5.74 15.14 -7.40
C SER A 48 4.23 15.08 -7.19
N SER A 49 3.52 14.12 -7.83
CA SER A 49 2.08 14.00 -7.66
C SER A 49 1.67 13.48 -6.28
N ILE A 50 2.62 12.87 -5.53
CA ILE A 50 2.40 12.39 -4.16
C ILE A 50 2.06 13.54 -3.20
N ASP A 51 2.57 14.74 -3.45
CA ASP A 51 2.31 15.92 -2.63
C ASP A 51 0.82 16.24 -2.46
N ARG A 52 -0.01 15.84 -3.43
CA ARG A 52 -1.46 16.08 -3.43
C ARG A 52 -2.22 15.25 -2.40
N TYR A 53 -1.61 14.15 -1.90
CA TYR A 53 -2.26 13.19 -1.01
C TYR A 53 -1.77 13.36 0.43
N SER A 54 -2.68 13.21 1.39
CA SER A 54 -2.35 13.21 2.82
C SER A 54 -2.08 11.80 3.36
N HIS A 55 -2.71 10.80 2.74
CA HIS A 55 -2.63 9.39 3.12
C HIS A 55 -2.20 8.55 1.92
N VAL A 56 -1.32 7.59 2.17
CA VAL A 56 -0.83 6.65 1.15
C VAL A 56 -0.97 5.22 1.68
N ILE A 57 -1.65 4.36 0.94
CA ILE A 57 -1.68 2.92 1.19
C ILE A 57 -0.75 2.30 0.16
N MET A 58 0.33 1.65 0.60
CA MET A 58 1.34 1.07 -0.29
C MET A 58 1.24 -0.45 -0.27
N ILE A 59 0.95 -1.04 -1.42
CA ILE A 59 0.86 -2.49 -1.62
C ILE A 59 2.14 -2.94 -2.30
N ALA A 60 3.02 -3.58 -1.54
CA ALA A 60 4.35 -3.97 -1.97
C ALA A 60 4.45 -5.49 -2.13
N PRO A 61 4.46 -6.01 -3.37
CA PRO A 61 4.75 -7.43 -3.60
C PRO A 61 6.19 -7.79 -3.22
N GLU A 62 6.40 -9.04 -2.85
CA GLU A 62 7.73 -9.56 -2.60
C GLU A 62 8.48 -9.82 -3.92
N TRP A 63 9.64 -9.18 -4.05
CA TRP A 63 10.59 -9.44 -5.12
C TRP A 63 11.94 -9.81 -4.50
N ASN A 64 12.32 -11.09 -4.64
CA ASN A 64 13.60 -11.60 -4.12
C ASN A 64 13.84 -11.25 -2.64
N GLY A 65 12.84 -11.48 -1.79
CA GLY A 65 12.92 -11.25 -0.34
C GLY A 65 12.83 -9.78 0.08
N SER A 66 12.42 -8.86 -0.83
CA SER A 66 12.28 -7.44 -0.54
C SER A 66 11.09 -6.83 -1.29
N PHE A 67 10.97 -5.51 -1.25
CA PHE A 67 10.01 -4.76 -2.06
C PHE A 67 10.58 -4.44 -3.45
N PRO A 68 9.75 -4.17 -4.48
CA PRO A 68 10.22 -3.82 -5.82
C PRO A 68 11.06 -2.54 -5.83
N HIS A 69 12.11 -2.51 -6.66
CA HIS A 69 12.97 -1.34 -6.84
C HIS A 69 12.21 -0.07 -7.23
N THR A 70 11.06 -0.20 -7.86
CA THR A 70 10.19 0.91 -8.28
C THR A 70 9.75 1.77 -7.11
N PHE A 71 9.48 1.19 -5.94
CA PHE A 71 9.19 1.97 -4.72
C PHE A 71 10.40 2.76 -4.25
N LYS A 72 11.59 2.16 -4.30
CA LYS A 72 12.82 2.88 -3.92
C LYS A 72 13.09 4.03 -4.90
N SER A 73 12.99 3.78 -6.20
CA SER A 73 13.14 4.80 -7.24
C SER A 73 12.14 5.95 -7.06
N LEU A 74 10.89 5.63 -6.74
CA LEU A 74 9.85 6.63 -6.48
C LEU A 74 10.18 7.52 -5.27
N ILE A 75 10.65 6.90 -4.18
CA ILE A 75 11.01 7.64 -2.96
C ILE A 75 12.24 8.51 -3.22
N ASP A 76 13.27 7.98 -3.87
CA ASP A 76 14.50 8.71 -4.19
C ASP A 76 14.24 9.86 -5.17
N GLY A 77 13.37 9.64 -6.16
CA GLY A 77 12.96 10.67 -7.12
C GLY A 77 11.99 11.72 -6.56
N SER A 78 11.52 11.57 -5.32
CA SER A 78 10.50 12.45 -4.74
C SER A 78 11.03 13.80 -4.23
N GLY A 79 12.32 14.08 -4.43
CA GLY A 79 12.94 15.36 -4.10
C GLY A 79 13.40 15.50 -2.65
N TYR A 80 13.90 16.71 -2.32
CA TYR A 80 14.28 17.06 -0.96
C TYR A 80 13.70 18.42 -0.59
N PRO A 81 12.84 18.50 0.45
CA PRO A 81 12.33 17.39 1.24
C PRO A 81 11.48 16.42 0.40
N SER A 82 11.49 15.14 0.76
CA SER A 82 10.72 14.11 0.06
C SER A 82 9.21 14.42 0.03
N ALA A 83 8.55 14.10 -1.07
CA ALA A 83 7.09 14.20 -1.18
C ALA A 83 6.34 13.28 -0.18
N PHE A 84 7.02 12.29 0.40
CA PHE A 84 6.49 11.46 1.48
C PHE A 84 6.57 12.11 2.87
N LYS A 85 7.31 13.21 3.04
CA LYS A 85 7.43 13.90 4.33
C LYS A 85 6.06 14.29 4.88
N LYS A 86 5.81 13.91 6.13
CA LYS A 86 4.54 14.14 6.86
C LYS A 86 3.31 13.42 6.27
N LYS A 87 3.47 12.54 5.28
CA LYS A 87 2.36 11.70 4.82
C LYS A 87 2.11 10.57 5.82
N LYS A 88 0.83 10.26 6.07
CA LYS A 88 0.47 9.01 6.76
C LYS A 88 0.58 7.86 5.76
N VAL A 89 1.25 6.77 6.13
CA VAL A 89 1.47 5.63 5.24
C VAL A 89 1.06 4.33 5.91
N LEU A 90 0.21 3.55 5.26
CA LEU A 90 -0.12 2.17 5.63
C LEU A 90 0.57 1.21 4.67
N LEU A 91 1.25 0.18 5.20
CA LEU A 91 1.97 -0.81 4.41
C LEU A 91 1.20 -2.14 4.34
N VAL A 92 1.06 -2.64 3.13
CA VAL A 92 0.47 -3.95 2.80
C VAL A 92 1.50 -4.73 2.00
N GLY A 93 2.02 -5.80 2.58
CA GLY A 93 2.92 -6.72 1.88
C GLY A 93 2.15 -7.87 1.26
N THR A 94 2.54 -8.30 0.08
CA THR A 94 1.98 -9.47 -0.61
C THR A 94 3.10 -10.38 -1.07
N SER A 95 2.90 -11.68 -1.02
CA SER A 95 3.88 -12.66 -1.54
C SER A 95 3.22 -13.93 -2.03
N ALA A 96 3.94 -14.66 -2.90
CA ALA A 96 3.63 -16.05 -3.22
C ALA A 96 4.11 -17.03 -2.14
N THR A 97 4.94 -16.57 -1.20
CA THR A 97 5.48 -17.32 -0.08
C THR A 97 4.61 -17.18 1.18
N ASP A 98 5.00 -17.86 2.27
CA ASP A 98 4.27 -17.86 3.55
C ASP A 98 4.38 -16.56 4.37
N PHE A 99 5.23 -15.60 3.96
CA PHE A 99 5.59 -14.47 4.82
C PHE A 99 4.92 -13.15 4.45
N GLY A 100 4.19 -13.07 3.32
CA GLY A 100 3.47 -11.87 2.93
C GLY A 100 4.36 -10.62 2.81
N ASN A 101 5.63 -10.82 2.40
CA ASN A 101 6.64 -9.77 2.25
C ASN A 101 6.96 -9.00 3.54
N ILE A 102 6.93 -9.65 4.70
CA ILE A 102 7.23 -8.96 5.98
C ILE A 102 8.61 -8.30 5.97
N MET A 103 9.61 -8.91 5.36
CA MET A 103 10.97 -8.35 5.27
C MET A 103 10.98 -7.09 4.40
N GLY A 104 10.40 -7.16 3.21
CA GLY A 104 10.37 -6.03 2.29
C GLY A 104 9.63 -4.82 2.86
N ILE A 105 8.45 -5.02 3.47
CA ILE A 105 7.72 -3.90 4.08
C ILE A 105 8.40 -3.35 5.33
N THR A 106 9.20 -4.15 6.05
CA THR A 106 10.02 -3.64 7.15
C THR A 106 11.14 -2.73 6.63
N HIS A 107 11.82 -3.11 5.57
CA HIS A 107 12.82 -2.24 4.91
C HIS A 107 12.18 -0.95 4.39
N LEU A 108 11.03 -1.08 3.71
CA LEU A 108 10.30 0.07 3.18
C LEU A 108 9.85 1.03 4.29
N GLN A 109 9.41 0.50 5.43
CA GLN A 109 9.06 1.30 6.61
C GLN A 109 10.24 2.16 7.07
N HIS A 110 11.43 1.58 7.21
CA HIS A 110 12.62 2.33 7.65
C HIS A 110 12.96 3.46 6.68
N ILE A 111 12.90 3.20 5.37
CA ILE A 111 13.17 4.22 4.34
C ILE A 111 12.15 5.36 4.41
N LEU A 112 10.86 5.02 4.51
CA LEU A 112 9.79 6.01 4.59
C LEU A 112 9.88 6.86 5.87
N GLN A 113 10.20 6.25 7.00
CA GLN A 113 10.44 6.97 8.26
C GLN A 113 11.66 7.89 8.15
N TRP A 114 12.74 7.43 7.51
CA TRP A 114 13.93 8.26 7.26
C TRP A 114 13.61 9.51 6.47
N VAL A 115 12.76 9.44 5.45
CA VAL A 115 12.32 10.61 4.67
C VAL A 115 11.20 11.41 5.33
N GLY A 116 10.82 11.07 6.57
CA GLY A 116 9.89 11.83 7.40
C GLY A 116 8.41 11.50 7.21
N ALA A 117 8.06 10.32 6.67
CA ALA A 117 6.70 9.84 6.66
C ALA A 117 6.26 9.31 8.04
N PHE A 118 4.97 9.38 8.33
CA PHE A 118 4.33 8.76 9.50
C PHE A 118 3.80 7.40 9.09
N VAL A 119 4.63 6.36 9.23
CA VAL A 119 4.24 5.00 8.87
C VAL A 119 3.44 4.37 10.02
N ASP A 120 2.24 3.85 9.70
CA ASP A 120 1.40 3.16 10.68
C ASP A 120 2.15 1.95 11.26
N SER A 121 2.00 1.72 12.56
CA SER A 121 2.61 0.56 13.23
C SER A 121 1.98 -0.76 12.79
N LYS A 122 0.73 -0.72 12.30
CA LYS A 122 0.04 -1.88 11.74
C LYS A 122 0.56 -2.16 10.35
N ARG A 123 1.08 -3.36 10.14
CA ARG A 123 1.50 -3.88 8.84
C ARG A 123 0.60 -5.05 8.48
N ILE A 124 0.16 -5.12 7.24
CA ILE A 124 -0.66 -6.22 6.74
C ILE A 124 0.20 -7.07 5.84
N CYS A 125 0.36 -8.34 6.17
CA CYS A 125 1.06 -9.32 5.35
C CYS A 125 0.03 -10.28 4.75
N ILE A 126 0.03 -10.40 3.43
CA ILE A 126 -0.85 -11.29 2.66
C ILE A 126 0.04 -12.37 2.04
N PRO A 127 0.22 -13.52 2.72
CA PRO A 127 0.96 -14.65 2.16
C PRO A 127 0.14 -15.37 1.11
N ARG A 128 0.79 -16.16 0.29
CA ARG A 128 0.18 -17.06 -0.71
C ARG A 128 -0.94 -16.39 -1.52
N ILE A 129 -0.66 -15.17 -2.00
CA ILE A 129 -1.67 -14.34 -2.67
C ILE A 129 -2.34 -15.05 -3.86
N GLN A 130 -1.64 -16.00 -4.51
CA GLN A 130 -2.18 -16.81 -5.59
C GLN A 130 -3.30 -17.77 -5.17
N GLU A 131 -3.37 -18.14 -3.89
CA GLU A 131 -4.41 -19.01 -3.35
C GLU A 131 -5.71 -18.26 -3.04
N LEU A 132 -5.66 -16.92 -3.02
CA LEU A 132 -6.81 -16.05 -2.77
C LEU A 132 -7.72 -15.88 -4.01
N VAL A 133 -7.47 -16.61 -5.06
CA VAL A 133 -8.21 -16.54 -6.34
C VAL A 133 -9.61 -17.14 -6.25
N ASP A 134 -9.92 -17.89 -5.18
CA ASP A 134 -11.27 -18.40 -4.95
C ASP A 134 -12.17 -17.25 -4.46
N PRO A 135 -13.19 -16.84 -5.26
CA PRO A 135 -13.95 -15.63 -4.98
C PRO A 135 -14.89 -15.75 -3.74
N ILE A 136 -15.05 -16.92 -3.15
CA ILE A 136 -16.08 -17.13 -2.12
C ILE A 136 -15.50 -17.10 -0.70
N ASP A 137 -14.34 -17.66 -0.42
CA ASP A 137 -13.83 -17.78 0.96
C ASP A 137 -12.40 -17.25 1.17
N GLY A 138 -11.51 -17.31 0.18
CA GLY A 138 -10.09 -16.98 0.36
C GLY A 138 -9.80 -15.50 0.60
N PHE A 139 -10.64 -14.61 0.08
CA PHE A 139 -10.41 -13.15 0.19
C PHE A 139 -11.07 -12.53 1.42
N ARG A 140 -12.06 -13.17 2.05
CA ARG A 140 -12.80 -12.61 3.20
C ARG A 140 -11.92 -12.31 4.42
N ASP A 141 -11.03 -13.22 4.81
CA ASP A 141 -10.10 -12.96 5.93
C ASP A 141 -9.18 -11.79 5.63
N VAL A 142 -8.71 -11.68 4.38
CA VAL A 142 -7.88 -10.57 3.93
C VAL A 142 -8.68 -9.26 3.97
N GLU A 143 -9.90 -9.24 3.48
CA GLU A 143 -10.78 -8.07 3.52
C GLU A 143 -11.06 -7.62 4.96
N ASP A 144 -11.36 -8.53 5.87
CA ASP A 144 -11.58 -8.23 7.28
C ASP A 144 -10.35 -7.61 7.94
N ARG A 145 -9.17 -8.12 7.63
CA ARG A 145 -7.90 -7.58 8.13
C ARG A 145 -7.60 -6.22 7.54
N LEU A 146 -7.82 -6.03 6.25
CA LEU A 146 -7.70 -4.74 5.56
C LEU A 146 -8.70 -3.74 6.16
N TYR A 147 -9.96 -4.13 6.33
CA TYR A 147 -11.00 -3.26 6.90
C TYR A 147 -10.61 -2.73 8.28
N LYS A 148 -10.22 -3.61 9.20
CA LYS A 148 -9.80 -3.23 10.56
C LYS A 148 -8.60 -2.28 10.54
N ALA A 149 -7.63 -2.52 9.66
CA ALA A 149 -6.44 -1.70 9.56
C ALA A 149 -6.74 -0.34 8.91
N ILE A 150 -7.46 -0.30 7.80
CA ILE A 150 -7.80 0.92 7.08
C ILE A 150 -8.72 1.80 7.93
N LYS A 151 -9.70 1.21 8.63
CA LYS A 151 -10.59 1.95 9.54
C LYS A 151 -9.79 2.70 10.61
N LYS A 152 -8.79 2.05 11.21
CA LYS A 152 -7.92 2.69 12.20
C LYS A 152 -7.00 3.74 11.56
N PHE A 153 -6.42 3.43 10.42
CA PHE A 153 -5.49 4.29 9.69
C PHE A 153 -6.12 5.62 9.26
N LEU A 154 -7.40 5.60 8.91
CA LEU A 154 -8.13 6.77 8.42
C LEU A 154 -8.80 7.60 9.55
N GLN A 155 -8.74 7.16 10.80
CA GLN A 155 -9.15 7.96 11.96
C GLN A 155 -8.19 9.12 12.21
#